data_b179606a3c01c0bc12cd54e074e93fd9
#
_entry.id   b179606a3c01c0bc12cd54e074e93fd9
#
_cell.length_a   1.000
_cell.length_b   1.000
_cell.length_c   1.000
_cell.angle_alpha   90.00
_cell.angle_beta   90.00
_cell.angle_gamma   90.00
#
_symmetry.space_group_name_H-M   'P 1'
#
loop_
_entity.id
_entity.type
_entity.pdbx_description
1 polymer ?
#
loop_
_entity_poly.entity_id
_entity_poly.type
_entity_poly.pdbx_seq_one_letter_code
_entity_poly.pdbx_strand_id
1 'polypeptide(L)'
;EEEWDIQSDPSLLLDKLLYIRYGAKNDPIWAKYGSIDNMTLGYGGLMQGYSNMMQFPTVRKVGVNTGFNYGPFGGELFLSNLKDIPRGGTVTGLRIAYKVSENVPLTFGINYITDANIFSSLSDQDNDSYPDIFDDFPFDSTVWNDTDGDGWPDPGQGNSVSDSLIDIDADGDNIPDAQEPTEQISLKATPFSLKDNTARTTAVSFDMGYPLLKEDFITMTVFAEFNRLNFPGSSSNDSSFVRPRRSGSGIT
;
A
#
# COMPACT_ATOMS: atom_id res chain seq x y z
N GLU A 1 21.16 16.64 13.68
CA GLU A 1 21.13 16.51 15.17
C GLU A 1 19.73 16.10 15.68
N GLU A 2 18.66 16.48 14.99
CA GLU A 2 17.28 16.15 15.36
C GLU A 2 16.94 14.64 15.26
N GLU A 3 17.63 13.88 14.41
CA GLU A 3 17.39 12.43 14.24
C GLU A 3 17.68 11.56 15.49
N TRP A 4 18.32 12.11 16.52
CA TRP A 4 18.69 11.41 17.74
C TRP A 4 18.11 12.03 19.01
N ASP A 5 17.20 12.99 18.89
CA ASP A 5 16.54 13.58 20.06
C ASP A 5 15.39 12.69 20.57
N ILE A 6 15.77 11.54 21.11
CA ILE A 6 14.89 10.53 21.70
C ILE A 6 14.13 11.07 22.93
N GLN A 7 14.62 12.16 23.55
CA GLN A 7 13.96 12.74 24.72
C GLN A 7 12.74 13.56 24.35
N SER A 8 12.77 14.21 23.18
CA SER A 8 11.61 14.97 22.66
C SER A 8 10.62 14.08 21.95
N ASP A 9 11.06 13.02 21.24
CA ASP A 9 10.20 12.08 20.54
C ASP A 9 10.68 10.62 20.68
N PRO A 10 10.11 9.88 21.65
CA PRO A 10 10.43 8.46 21.85
C PRO A 10 10.09 7.57 20.64
N SER A 11 9.25 8.04 19.70
CA SER A 11 8.90 7.27 18.51
C SER A 11 10.08 7.11 17.54
N LEU A 12 11.07 8.00 17.61
CA LEU A 12 12.32 7.90 16.86
C LEU A 12 13.10 6.61 17.16
N LEU A 13 12.96 6.06 18.38
CA LEU A 13 13.53 4.74 18.70
C LEU A 13 12.90 3.62 17.87
N LEU A 14 11.60 3.65 17.68
CA LEU A 14 10.88 2.64 16.89
C LEU A 14 11.31 2.69 15.42
N ASP A 15 11.65 3.88 14.93
CA ASP A 15 12.16 4.05 13.57
C ASP A 15 13.61 3.53 13.40
N LYS A 16 14.38 3.40 14.49
CA LYS A 16 15.75 2.81 14.41
C LYS A 16 15.75 1.28 14.55
N LEU A 17 14.68 0.68 15.07
CA LEU A 17 14.56 -0.77 15.20
C LEU A 17 14.14 -1.40 13.88
N LEU A 18 14.96 -2.29 13.30
CA LEU A 18 14.62 -2.99 12.07
C LEU A 18 13.36 -3.86 12.29
N TYR A 19 13.36 -4.67 13.34
CA TYR A 19 12.17 -5.41 13.78
C TYR A 19 12.31 -5.90 15.23
N ILE A 20 11.18 -6.22 15.83
CA ILE A 20 11.06 -6.97 17.08
C ILE A 20 10.26 -8.24 16.78
N ARG A 21 10.72 -9.38 17.26
CA ARG A 21 10.03 -10.65 17.09
C ARG A 21 9.90 -11.39 18.43
N TYR A 22 8.72 -11.94 18.66
CA TYR A 22 8.40 -12.86 19.74
C TYR A 22 7.87 -14.17 19.15
N GLY A 23 8.48 -15.29 19.49
CA GLY A 23 8.07 -16.60 18.99
C GLY A 23 8.27 -16.81 17.48
N ALA A 24 7.76 -17.93 16.99
CA ALA A 24 7.75 -18.37 15.60
C ALA A 24 6.33 -18.82 15.19
N LYS A 25 6.03 -18.88 13.88
CA LYS A 25 4.68 -19.24 13.37
C LYS A 25 4.07 -20.52 13.95
N ASN A 26 4.89 -21.44 14.45
CA ASN A 26 4.43 -22.71 15.04
C ASN A 26 4.23 -22.63 16.55
N ASP A 27 4.60 -21.54 17.18
CA ASP A 27 4.41 -21.35 18.61
C ASP A 27 2.94 -21.03 18.94
N PRO A 28 2.49 -21.27 20.19
CA PRO A 28 1.13 -20.94 20.60
C PRO A 28 0.73 -19.49 20.37
N ILE A 29 1.69 -18.57 20.53
CA ILE A 29 1.53 -17.14 20.21
C ILE A 29 2.86 -16.65 19.63
N TRP A 30 2.77 -15.86 18.57
CA TRP A 30 3.93 -15.26 17.96
C TRP A 30 3.57 -13.87 17.39
N ALA A 31 4.56 -12.99 17.28
CA ALA A 31 4.41 -11.67 16.74
C ALA A 31 5.73 -11.16 16.14
N LYS A 32 5.65 -10.42 15.03
CA LYS A 32 6.73 -9.64 14.45
C LYS A 32 6.23 -8.22 14.19
N TYR A 33 6.95 -7.24 14.67
CA TYR A 33 6.71 -5.81 14.48
C TYR A 33 7.91 -5.20 13.75
N GLY A 34 7.68 -4.30 12.79
CA GLY A 34 8.72 -3.60 12.04
C GLY A 34 8.83 -4.07 10.59
N SER A 35 10.05 -4.37 10.15
CA SER A 35 10.29 -4.87 8.80
C SER A 35 9.79 -6.30 8.65
N ILE A 36 8.98 -6.53 7.62
CA ILE A 36 8.43 -7.85 7.27
C ILE A 36 9.03 -8.28 5.94
N ASP A 37 9.63 -9.43 5.95
CA ASP A 37 10.28 -10.07 4.82
C ASP A 37 9.72 -11.47 4.61
N ASN A 38 9.58 -11.89 3.38
CA ASN A 38 9.18 -13.24 2.98
C ASN A 38 7.91 -13.76 3.70
N MET A 39 6.91 -12.88 3.87
CA MET A 39 5.64 -13.26 4.51
C MET A 39 4.74 -13.99 3.51
N THR A 40 4.20 -15.12 3.94
CA THR A 40 3.24 -15.92 3.16
C THR A 40 2.01 -16.17 4.00
N LEU A 41 0.83 -15.87 3.45
CA LEU A 41 -0.46 -16.11 4.09
C LEU A 41 -1.06 -17.42 3.56
N GLY A 42 -1.43 -18.32 4.45
CA GLY A 42 -1.93 -19.64 4.06
C GLY A 42 -0.88 -20.46 3.33
N TYR A 43 -1.26 -21.04 2.20
CA TYR A 43 -0.35 -21.77 1.30
C TYR A 43 0.26 -20.88 0.20
N GLY A 44 -0.12 -19.60 0.15
CA GLY A 44 0.52 -18.62 -0.71
C GLY A 44 -0.23 -18.28 -2.00
N GLY A 45 -1.42 -18.80 -2.20
CA GLY A 45 -2.19 -18.51 -3.40
C GLY A 45 -2.62 -17.05 -3.55
N LEU A 46 -2.87 -16.36 -2.41
CA LEU A 46 -3.16 -14.91 -2.42
C LEU A 46 -1.93 -14.05 -2.13
N MET A 47 -1.07 -14.49 -1.21
CA MET A 47 0.12 -13.72 -0.80
C MET A 47 1.27 -14.67 -0.49
N GLN A 48 2.32 -14.58 -1.28
CA GLN A 48 3.54 -15.36 -1.14
C GLN A 48 4.77 -14.46 -1.23
N GLY A 49 5.69 -14.62 -0.28
CA GLY A 49 6.97 -13.92 -0.31
C GLY A 49 6.86 -12.40 -0.17
N TYR A 50 5.77 -11.90 0.44
CA TYR A 50 5.57 -10.47 0.61
C TYR A 50 6.68 -9.84 1.48
N SER A 51 7.13 -8.66 1.05
CA SER A 51 8.08 -7.83 1.81
C SER A 51 7.62 -6.37 1.81
N ASN A 52 7.65 -5.73 2.99
CA ASN A 52 7.47 -4.29 3.10
C ASN A 52 8.79 -3.51 3.00
N MET A 53 9.89 -4.21 2.71
CA MET A 53 11.24 -3.62 2.64
C MET A 53 11.69 -3.28 1.21
N MET A 54 10.83 -3.39 0.20
CA MET A 54 11.24 -3.21 -1.21
C MET A 54 11.81 -1.82 -1.53
N GLN A 55 11.43 -0.82 -0.77
CA GLN A 55 11.89 0.58 -0.92
C GLN A 55 12.92 0.99 0.15
N PHE A 56 13.36 0.03 1.00
CA PHE A 56 14.38 0.30 2.01
C PHE A 56 15.76 0.55 1.34
N PRO A 57 16.59 1.50 1.78
CA PRO A 57 16.42 2.35 2.98
C PRO A 57 15.61 3.64 2.75
N THR A 58 15.27 4.00 1.51
CA THR A 58 14.63 5.28 1.17
C THR A 58 13.27 5.45 1.86
N VAL A 59 12.43 4.41 1.79
CA VAL A 59 11.14 4.39 2.51
C VAL A 59 11.13 3.24 3.50
N ARG A 60 10.91 3.56 4.76
CA ARG A 60 10.79 2.58 5.83
C ARG A 60 9.34 2.34 6.21
N LYS A 61 8.85 1.15 5.93
CA LYS A 61 7.52 0.70 6.34
C LYS A 61 7.61 -0.11 7.63
N VAL A 62 6.65 0.10 8.53
CA VAL A 62 6.56 -0.59 9.82
C VAL A 62 5.28 -1.41 9.82
N GLY A 63 5.43 -2.72 9.68
CA GLY A 63 4.32 -3.66 9.63
C GLY A 63 4.15 -4.45 10.93
N VAL A 64 3.07 -5.22 10.97
CA VAL A 64 2.79 -6.21 12.03
C VAL A 64 2.43 -7.52 11.37
N ASN A 65 3.03 -8.61 11.85
CA ASN A 65 2.59 -9.96 11.52
C ASN A 65 2.52 -10.76 12.83
N THR A 66 1.34 -11.21 13.20
CA THR A 66 1.09 -11.90 14.47
C THR A 66 0.10 -13.03 14.29
N GLY A 67 0.15 -14.00 15.18
CA GLY A 67 -0.79 -15.11 15.14
C GLY A 67 -0.76 -15.98 16.37
N PHE A 68 -1.63 -16.96 16.34
CA PHE A 68 -1.77 -17.94 17.41
C PHE A 68 -2.05 -19.34 16.87
N ASN A 69 -1.70 -20.35 17.67
CA ASN A 69 -2.06 -21.76 17.49
C ASN A 69 -2.59 -22.28 18.82
N TYR A 70 -3.90 -22.54 18.89
CA TYR A 70 -4.54 -23.02 20.09
C TYR A 70 -5.46 -24.21 19.79
N GLY A 71 -5.07 -25.39 20.25
CA GLY A 71 -5.77 -26.63 19.96
C GLY A 71 -5.90 -26.86 18.45
N PRO A 72 -7.13 -27.06 17.92
CA PRO A 72 -7.33 -27.25 16.48
C PRO A 72 -7.35 -25.92 15.69
N PHE A 73 -7.33 -24.77 16.33
CA PHE A 73 -7.47 -23.47 15.71
C PHE A 73 -6.13 -22.77 15.53
N GLY A 74 -5.94 -22.15 14.38
CA GLY A 74 -4.86 -21.20 14.11
C GLY A 74 -5.41 -19.88 13.58
N GLY A 75 -4.72 -18.79 13.88
CA GLY A 75 -5.06 -17.47 13.35
C GLY A 75 -3.81 -16.68 13.03
N GLU A 76 -3.88 -15.82 12.00
CA GLU A 76 -2.81 -14.92 11.60
C GLU A 76 -3.40 -13.59 11.18
N LEU A 77 -2.81 -12.50 11.64
CA LEU A 77 -3.10 -11.13 11.25
C LEU A 77 -1.82 -10.49 10.69
N PHE A 78 -1.95 -9.84 9.56
CA PHE A 78 -0.90 -9.12 8.88
C PHE A 78 -1.33 -7.69 8.56
N LEU A 79 -0.46 -6.72 8.83
CA LEU A 79 -0.58 -5.32 8.45
C LEU A 79 0.74 -4.88 7.80
N SER A 80 0.69 -4.39 6.58
CA SER A 80 1.90 -4.07 5.79
C SER A 80 2.65 -2.85 6.31
N ASN A 81 1.92 -1.81 6.70
CA ASN A 81 2.48 -0.56 7.21
C ASN A 81 1.48 0.16 8.11
N LEU A 82 1.83 0.33 9.37
CA LEU A 82 0.99 1.06 10.34
C LEU A 82 0.90 2.55 10.04
N LYS A 83 1.91 3.11 9.35
CA LYS A 83 1.94 4.54 8.99
C LYS A 83 0.89 4.91 7.93
N ASP A 84 0.39 3.93 7.15
CA ASP A 84 -0.62 4.15 6.11
C ASP A 84 -2.07 4.11 6.66
N ILE A 85 -2.27 3.64 7.90
CA ILE A 85 -3.60 3.57 8.51
C ILE A 85 -4.30 4.93 8.56
N PRO A 86 -3.64 6.02 9.00
CA PRO A 86 -4.26 7.35 9.01
C PRO A 86 -4.61 7.88 7.61
N ARG A 87 -3.90 7.40 6.58
CA ARG A 87 -4.15 7.76 5.16
C ARG A 87 -5.25 6.90 4.52
N GLY A 88 -5.97 6.10 5.33
CA GLY A 88 -7.06 5.27 4.87
C GLY A 88 -6.67 3.92 4.27
N GLY A 89 -5.40 3.53 4.29
CA GLY A 89 -4.98 2.27 3.69
C GLY A 89 -3.75 1.63 4.32
N THR A 90 -3.79 0.33 4.42
CA THR A 90 -2.65 -0.58 4.62
C THR A 90 -3.08 -1.93 4.08
N VAL A 91 -2.20 -2.68 3.44
CA VAL A 91 -2.52 -4.05 3.08
C VAL A 91 -2.70 -4.85 4.38
N THR A 92 -3.91 -5.35 4.57
CA THR A 92 -4.30 -6.15 5.74
C THR A 92 -4.58 -7.57 5.28
N GLY A 93 -3.97 -8.55 5.94
CA GLY A 93 -4.22 -9.98 5.73
C GLY A 93 -4.74 -10.62 7.02
N LEU A 94 -5.76 -11.44 6.91
CA LEU A 94 -6.33 -12.23 8.00
C LEU A 94 -6.43 -13.68 7.55
N ARG A 95 -6.02 -14.61 8.40
CA ARG A 95 -6.22 -16.05 8.25
C ARG A 95 -6.85 -16.65 9.48
N ILE A 96 -7.78 -17.55 9.27
CA ILE A 96 -8.29 -18.48 10.29
C ILE A 96 -8.16 -19.88 9.73
N ALA A 97 -7.60 -20.80 10.52
CA ALA A 97 -7.39 -22.19 10.14
C ALA A 97 -7.96 -23.13 11.20
N TYR A 98 -8.44 -24.27 10.73
CA TYR A 98 -8.95 -25.35 11.59
C TYR A 98 -8.35 -26.70 11.17
N LYS A 99 -7.71 -27.39 12.09
CA LYS A 99 -7.19 -28.76 11.94
C LYS A 99 -8.21 -29.76 12.47
N VAL A 100 -8.61 -30.71 11.62
CA VAL A 100 -9.70 -31.65 11.96
C VAL A 100 -9.38 -32.49 13.19
N SER A 101 -8.22 -33.16 13.20
CA SER A 101 -7.75 -33.93 14.35
C SER A 101 -6.26 -34.25 14.22
N GLU A 102 -5.65 -34.78 15.28
CA GLU A 102 -4.28 -35.32 15.23
C GLU A 102 -4.18 -36.59 14.34
N ASN A 103 -5.23 -37.42 14.33
CA ASN A 103 -5.26 -38.67 13.54
C ASN A 103 -5.53 -38.39 12.05
N VAL A 104 -6.25 -37.31 11.75
CA VAL A 104 -6.55 -36.84 10.40
C VAL A 104 -6.07 -35.38 10.34
N PRO A 105 -4.79 -35.14 10.01
CA PRO A 105 -4.18 -33.80 10.08
C PRO A 105 -4.59 -32.90 8.90
N LEU A 106 -5.83 -33.07 8.44
CA LEU A 106 -6.43 -32.22 7.42
C LEU A 106 -6.69 -30.83 8.02
N THR A 107 -6.19 -29.81 7.35
CA THR A 107 -6.36 -28.41 7.76
C THR A 107 -7.20 -27.66 6.72
N PHE A 108 -8.19 -26.93 7.17
CA PHE A 108 -8.96 -26.00 6.39
C PHE A 108 -8.58 -24.57 6.80
N GLY A 109 -8.52 -23.65 5.83
CA GLY A 109 -8.23 -22.26 6.07
C GLY A 109 -9.11 -21.33 5.27
N ILE A 110 -9.38 -20.17 5.85
CA ILE A 110 -10.01 -19.04 5.17
C ILE A 110 -9.04 -17.87 5.28
N ASN A 111 -8.72 -17.25 4.16
CA ASN A 111 -7.86 -16.08 4.09
C ASN A 111 -8.66 -14.90 3.54
N TYR A 112 -8.42 -13.73 4.10
CA TYR A 112 -8.94 -12.46 3.61
C TYR A 112 -7.81 -11.47 3.51
N ILE A 113 -7.68 -10.79 2.37
CA ILE A 113 -6.73 -9.71 2.15
C ILE A 113 -7.50 -8.50 1.67
N THR A 114 -7.15 -7.34 2.16
CA THR A 114 -7.67 -6.07 1.67
C THR A 114 -6.58 -5.01 1.68
N ASP A 115 -6.56 -4.21 0.63
CA ASP A 115 -5.98 -2.88 0.62
C ASP A 115 -7.14 -1.90 0.56
N ALA A 116 -7.34 -1.14 1.63
CA ALA A 116 -8.50 -0.27 1.75
C ALA A 116 -8.39 0.97 0.85
N ASN A 117 -7.15 1.40 0.56
CA ASN A 117 -6.87 2.46 -0.41
C ASN A 117 -5.50 2.23 -1.07
N ILE A 118 -5.50 1.70 -2.28
CA ILE A 118 -4.26 1.40 -3.03
C ILE A 118 -3.40 2.65 -3.30
N PHE A 119 -3.98 3.84 -3.22
CA PHE A 119 -3.29 5.11 -3.43
C PHE A 119 -2.59 5.63 -2.18
N SER A 120 -2.89 5.10 -0.99
CA SER A 120 -2.30 5.53 0.29
C SER A 120 -0.77 5.36 0.36
N SER A 121 -0.19 4.55 -0.53
CA SER A 121 1.25 4.30 -0.61
C SER A 121 1.97 5.25 -1.57
N LEU A 122 1.26 6.10 -2.31
CA LEU A 122 1.88 7.13 -3.13
C LEU A 122 2.51 8.19 -2.21
N SER A 123 3.71 8.64 -2.58
CA SER A 123 4.40 9.72 -1.88
C SER A 123 3.72 11.04 -2.21
N ASP A 124 3.60 11.91 -1.22
CA ASP A 124 3.05 13.25 -1.29
C ASP A 124 3.78 14.03 -0.18
N GLN A 125 4.89 14.70 -0.54
CA GLN A 125 5.85 15.22 0.44
C GLN A 125 5.39 16.51 1.08
N ASP A 126 4.69 17.36 0.34
CA ASP A 126 4.19 18.66 0.83
C ASP A 126 2.75 18.59 1.37
N ASN A 127 2.08 17.42 1.19
CA ASN A 127 0.73 17.11 1.65
C ASN A 127 -0.37 17.99 1.04
N ASP A 128 -0.23 18.36 -0.22
CA ASP A 128 -1.26 19.10 -0.96
C ASP A 128 -2.33 18.20 -1.57
N SER A 129 -2.13 16.87 -1.50
CA SER A 129 -2.97 15.81 -2.05
C SER A 129 -2.69 15.45 -3.51
N TYR A 130 -1.69 16.01 -4.14
CA TYR A 130 -1.18 15.57 -5.42
C TYR A 130 0.09 14.73 -5.19
N PRO A 131 0.12 13.46 -5.64
CA PRO A 131 1.31 12.63 -5.45
C PRO A 131 2.53 13.17 -6.19
N ASP A 132 3.71 13.09 -5.56
CA ASP A 132 5.00 13.54 -6.11
C ASP A 132 5.25 13.11 -7.57
N ILE A 133 4.70 11.98 -8.00
CA ILE A 133 4.87 11.47 -9.38
C ILE A 133 4.01 12.19 -10.44
N PHE A 134 3.05 12.98 -9.98
CA PHE A 134 2.11 13.74 -10.83
C PHE A 134 2.17 15.23 -10.53
N ASP A 135 3.02 15.63 -9.62
CA ASP A 135 3.22 16.98 -9.14
C ASP A 135 4.54 17.51 -9.68
N ASP A 136 4.49 18.61 -10.40
CA ASP A 136 5.68 19.27 -10.92
C ASP A 136 6.44 20.03 -9.80
N PHE A 137 5.77 20.30 -8.66
CA PHE A 137 6.32 21.03 -7.50
C PHE A 137 6.21 20.24 -6.17
N PRO A 138 6.79 19.04 -6.03
CA PRO A 138 6.52 18.10 -4.93
C PRO A 138 7.01 18.56 -3.54
N PHE A 139 7.41 19.81 -3.40
CA PHE A 139 7.85 20.45 -2.14
C PHE A 139 7.11 21.75 -1.85
N ASP A 140 6.13 22.16 -2.69
CA ASP A 140 5.38 23.40 -2.52
C ASP A 140 3.87 23.13 -2.60
N SER A 141 3.25 22.95 -1.45
CA SER A 141 1.83 22.63 -1.27
C SER A 141 0.83 23.66 -1.83
N THR A 142 1.29 24.67 -2.53
CA THR A 142 0.45 25.73 -3.11
C THR A 142 0.27 25.59 -4.62
N VAL A 143 1.10 24.78 -5.28
CA VAL A 143 1.14 24.61 -6.74
C VAL A 143 1.47 23.17 -7.12
N TRP A 144 1.01 22.69 -8.28
CA TRP A 144 1.16 21.30 -8.72
C TRP A 144 1.36 21.09 -10.23
N ASN A 145 1.10 22.11 -11.08
CA ASN A 145 1.29 22.01 -12.54
C ASN A 145 2.25 23.08 -13.05
N ASP A 146 3.08 22.67 -14.00
CA ASP A 146 3.97 23.46 -14.83
C ASP A 146 3.85 22.90 -16.26
N THR A 147 3.03 23.55 -17.10
CA THR A 147 2.64 22.97 -18.38
C THR A 147 3.76 22.94 -19.40
N ASP A 148 4.56 24.00 -19.47
CA ASP A 148 5.66 24.12 -20.43
C ASP A 148 7.03 23.65 -19.88
N GLY A 149 7.12 23.47 -18.53
CA GLY A 149 8.31 22.93 -17.86
C GLY A 149 9.39 23.98 -17.62
N ASP A 150 9.05 25.24 -17.54
CA ASP A 150 10.02 26.32 -17.32
C ASP A 150 10.34 26.59 -15.86
N GLY A 151 9.59 25.97 -14.94
CA GLY A 151 9.75 26.06 -13.48
C GLY A 151 8.87 27.11 -12.83
N TRP A 152 7.97 27.75 -13.56
CA TRP A 152 6.92 28.61 -13.03
C TRP A 152 5.57 27.87 -13.02
N PRO A 153 4.78 28.04 -11.96
CA PRO A 153 3.49 27.34 -11.88
C PRO A 153 2.43 27.97 -12.78
N ASP A 154 1.63 27.11 -13.41
CA ASP A 154 0.47 27.53 -14.20
C ASP A 154 -0.47 28.44 -13.42
N PRO A 155 -1.19 29.36 -14.06
CA PRO A 155 -2.16 30.22 -13.40
C PRO A 155 -3.35 29.45 -12.84
N GLY A 156 -3.93 29.97 -11.74
CA GLY A 156 -5.14 29.43 -11.13
C GLY A 156 -4.96 28.28 -10.18
N GLN A 157 -3.70 27.92 -9.85
CA GLN A 157 -3.36 26.96 -8.80
C GLN A 157 -3.21 27.66 -7.46
N GLY A 158 -3.71 27.00 -6.40
CA GLY A 158 -3.54 27.46 -5.02
C GLY A 158 -4.11 28.86 -4.72
N ASN A 159 -4.32 29.12 -3.43
CA ASN A 159 -4.88 30.42 -2.99
C ASN A 159 -3.81 31.41 -2.51
N SER A 160 -2.52 31.09 -2.65
CA SER A 160 -1.43 31.82 -1.99
C SER A 160 -0.27 32.20 -2.89
N VAL A 161 -0.30 31.84 -4.17
CA VAL A 161 0.74 32.23 -5.11
C VAL A 161 0.58 33.71 -5.42
N SER A 162 1.65 34.48 -5.21
CA SER A 162 1.65 35.90 -5.60
C SER A 162 1.59 35.99 -7.11
N ASP A 163 0.77 36.87 -7.67
CA ASP A 163 0.65 37.12 -9.12
C ASP A 163 2.00 37.31 -9.81
N SER A 164 3.05 37.67 -9.08
CA SER A 164 4.42 37.84 -9.58
C SER A 164 5.21 36.52 -9.68
N LEU A 165 4.65 35.40 -9.21
CA LEU A 165 5.24 34.05 -9.24
C LEU A 165 4.45 33.10 -10.14
N ILE A 166 3.42 33.58 -10.82
CA ILE A 166 2.63 32.81 -11.80
C ILE A 166 3.29 32.99 -13.16
N ASP A 167 3.30 31.93 -13.95
CA ASP A 167 3.75 31.96 -15.32
C ASP A 167 2.90 32.92 -16.14
N ILE A 168 3.52 33.62 -17.08
CA ILE A 168 2.89 34.60 -17.97
C ILE A 168 2.65 34.08 -19.40
N ASP A 169 3.19 32.88 -19.70
CA ASP A 169 3.10 32.16 -20.99
C ASP A 169 3.04 30.67 -20.70
N ALA A 170 1.97 30.28 -19.99
CA ALA A 170 1.87 28.99 -19.27
C ALA A 170 1.81 27.78 -20.23
N ASP A 171 1.53 27.92 -21.50
CA ASP A 171 1.60 26.82 -22.47
C ASP A 171 2.86 26.86 -23.37
N GLY A 172 3.71 27.89 -23.18
CA GLY A 172 5.03 27.99 -23.80
C GLY A 172 5.01 28.28 -25.32
N ASP A 173 3.93 28.86 -25.82
CA ASP A 173 3.79 29.13 -27.28
C ASP A 173 4.43 30.45 -27.72
N ASN A 174 5.00 31.22 -26.80
CA ASN A 174 5.60 32.56 -26.88
C ASN A 174 4.58 33.71 -27.11
N ILE A 175 3.33 33.49 -26.78
CA ILE A 175 2.30 34.50 -26.66
C ILE A 175 1.89 34.62 -25.20
N PRO A 176 2.13 35.75 -24.51
CA PRO A 176 1.72 35.86 -23.12
C PRO A 176 0.22 35.64 -22.93
N ASP A 177 -0.20 34.89 -21.92
CA ASP A 177 -1.60 34.54 -21.58
C ASP A 177 -2.54 35.75 -21.57
N ALA A 178 -2.02 36.93 -21.18
CA ALA A 178 -2.79 38.18 -21.17
C ALA A 178 -3.10 38.72 -22.58
N GLN A 179 -2.43 38.21 -23.60
CA GLN A 179 -2.59 38.63 -25.01
C GLN A 179 -3.32 37.59 -25.84
N GLU A 180 -3.65 36.46 -25.22
CA GLU A 180 -4.29 35.32 -25.85
C GLU A 180 -5.73 35.10 -25.37
N PRO A 181 -6.66 34.65 -26.26
CA PRO A 181 -7.97 34.15 -25.79
C PRO A 181 -7.81 32.93 -24.89
N THR A 182 -8.52 32.93 -23.76
CA THR A 182 -8.44 31.83 -22.76
C THR A 182 -8.70 30.42 -23.35
N GLU A 183 -9.43 30.33 -24.47
CA GLU A 183 -9.73 29.05 -25.14
C GLU A 183 -8.53 28.52 -25.97
N GLN A 184 -7.48 29.31 -26.13
CA GLN A 184 -6.25 28.93 -26.87
C GLN A 184 -5.14 28.51 -25.92
N ILE A 185 -5.18 28.94 -24.65
CA ILE A 185 -4.21 28.53 -23.62
C ILE A 185 -4.42 27.05 -23.33
N SER A 186 -3.44 26.22 -23.64
CA SER A 186 -3.52 24.76 -23.55
C SER A 186 -2.80 24.22 -22.34
N LEU A 187 -3.38 24.37 -21.16
CA LEU A 187 -2.79 23.89 -19.90
C LEU A 187 -2.95 22.39 -19.70
N LYS A 188 -2.03 21.78 -18.93
CA LYS A 188 -2.18 20.43 -18.38
C LYS A 188 -3.50 20.30 -17.60
N ALA A 189 -4.14 19.15 -17.71
CA ALA A 189 -5.27 18.83 -16.83
C ALA A 189 -4.80 18.74 -15.37
N THR A 190 -5.69 19.11 -14.44
CA THR A 190 -5.44 18.92 -13.00
C THR A 190 -5.01 17.48 -12.74
N PRO A 191 -3.88 17.24 -12.05
CA PRO A 191 -3.36 15.91 -11.83
C PRO A 191 -4.25 15.07 -10.90
N PHE A 192 -3.95 13.79 -10.81
CA PHE A 192 -4.65 12.86 -9.93
C PHE A 192 -4.52 13.29 -8.46
N SER A 193 -5.65 13.50 -7.78
CA SER A 193 -5.68 13.89 -6.36
C SER A 193 -5.98 12.71 -5.44
N LEU A 194 -5.19 12.56 -4.38
CA LEU A 194 -5.42 11.57 -3.30
C LEU A 194 -6.68 11.87 -2.48
N LYS A 195 -7.08 13.14 -2.40
CA LYS A 195 -8.22 13.59 -1.61
C LYS A 195 -9.56 13.05 -2.15
N ASP A 196 -9.69 13.01 -3.47
CA ASP A 196 -10.95 12.69 -4.13
C ASP A 196 -10.98 11.26 -4.68
N ASN A 197 -9.87 10.54 -4.58
CA ASN A 197 -9.72 9.21 -5.15
C ASN A 197 -9.36 8.17 -4.08
N THR A 198 -10.25 7.20 -3.90
CA THR A 198 -10.00 6.02 -3.10
C THR A 198 -10.32 4.78 -3.90
N ALA A 199 -9.48 3.76 -3.82
CA ALA A 199 -9.72 2.51 -4.49
C ALA A 199 -9.37 1.33 -3.59
N ARG A 200 -10.32 0.42 -3.40
CA ARG A 200 -10.19 -0.72 -2.52
C ARG A 200 -10.02 -2.02 -3.31
N THR A 201 -8.98 -2.76 -2.98
CA THR A 201 -8.81 -4.14 -3.46
C THR A 201 -9.14 -5.12 -2.33
N THR A 202 -9.82 -6.22 -2.65
CA THR A 202 -10.12 -7.29 -1.70
C THR A 202 -9.87 -8.65 -2.33
N ALA A 203 -9.39 -9.58 -1.53
CA ALA A 203 -9.23 -10.97 -1.93
C ALA A 203 -9.70 -11.91 -0.81
N VAL A 204 -10.31 -13.01 -1.21
CA VAL A 204 -10.74 -14.08 -0.31
C VAL A 204 -10.22 -15.40 -0.86
N SER A 205 -9.70 -16.26 0.00
CA SER A 205 -9.42 -17.63 -0.36
C SER A 205 -9.94 -18.63 0.66
N PHE A 206 -10.20 -19.80 0.16
CA PHE A 206 -10.45 -21.00 0.95
C PHE A 206 -9.37 -22.02 0.60
N ASP A 207 -8.71 -22.55 1.62
CA ASP A 207 -7.65 -23.53 1.43
C ASP A 207 -7.90 -24.82 2.20
N MET A 208 -7.29 -25.89 1.71
CA MET A 208 -7.29 -27.20 2.32
C MET A 208 -5.90 -27.82 2.15
N GLY A 209 -5.31 -28.30 3.22
CA GLY A 209 -3.99 -28.92 3.19
C GLY A 209 -3.91 -30.20 4.00
N TYR A 210 -3.17 -31.18 3.46
CA TYR A 210 -2.92 -32.45 4.11
C TYR A 210 -1.42 -32.75 4.11
N PRO A 211 -0.75 -32.88 5.27
CA PRO A 211 0.64 -33.28 5.34
C PRO A 211 0.79 -34.76 5.02
N LEU A 212 1.44 -35.08 3.91
CA LEU A 212 1.71 -36.45 3.48
C LEU A 212 2.89 -37.05 4.22
N LEU A 213 3.94 -36.24 4.46
CA LEU A 213 5.16 -36.64 5.17
C LEU A 213 5.51 -35.56 6.16
N LYS A 214 5.88 -35.97 7.38
CA LYS A 214 6.39 -35.07 8.41
C LYS A 214 7.51 -35.79 9.16
N GLU A 215 8.69 -35.79 8.58
CA GLU A 215 9.91 -36.34 9.13
C GLU A 215 10.88 -35.19 9.48
N ASP A 216 11.85 -35.45 10.33
CA ASP A 216 12.79 -34.42 10.81
C ASP A 216 13.55 -33.72 9.68
N PHE A 217 13.80 -34.42 8.57
CA PHE A 217 14.58 -33.90 7.43
C PHE A 217 13.73 -33.54 6.20
N ILE A 218 12.45 -33.95 6.15
CA ILE A 218 11.57 -33.68 5.03
C ILE A 218 10.11 -33.50 5.47
N THR A 219 9.50 -32.45 5.02
CA THR A 219 8.05 -32.24 5.17
C THR A 219 7.41 -32.06 3.81
N MET A 220 6.36 -32.85 3.53
CA MET A 220 5.61 -32.76 2.30
C MET A 220 4.12 -32.55 2.62
N THR A 221 3.57 -31.47 2.09
CA THR A 221 2.14 -31.13 2.25
C THR A 221 1.52 -31.01 0.85
N VAL A 222 0.41 -31.69 0.63
CA VAL A 222 -0.44 -31.45 -0.53
C VAL A 222 -1.54 -30.48 -0.11
N PHE A 223 -1.77 -29.46 -0.93
CA PHE A 223 -2.81 -28.48 -0.66
C PHE A 223 -3.55 -28.08 -1.93
N ALA A 224 -4.74 -27.53 -1.74
CA ALA A 224 -5.50 -26.84 -2.77
C ALA A 224 -5.99 -25.51 -2.20
N GLU A 225 -5.95 -24.46 -2.99
CA GLU A 225 -6.41 -23.13 -2.61
C GLU A 225 -7.29 -22.54 -3.71
N PHE A 226 -8.48 -22.09 -3.32
CA PHE A 226 -9.45 -21.44 -4.20
C PHE A 226 -9.45 -19.95 -3.90
N ASN A 227 -9.08 -19.14 -4.89
CA ASN A 227 -8.85 -17.72 -4.72
C ASN A 227 -9.87 -16.91 -5.52
N ARG A 228 -10.34 -15.81 -4.92
CA ARG A 228 -11.12 -14.79 -5.61
C ARG A 228 -10.57 -13.41 -5.27
N LEU A 229 -10.15 -12.68 -6.30
CA LEU A 229 -9.63 -11.34 -6.22
C LEU A 229 -10.61 -10.35 -6.87
N ASN A 230 -10.92 -9.27 -6.15
CA ASN A 230 -11.75 -8.18 -6.64
C ASN A 230 -10.92 -6.90 -6.67
N PHE A 231 -10.72 -6.37 -7.86
CA PHE A 231 -10.11 -5.06 -8.05
C PHE A 231 -11.16 -3.94 -7.98
N PRO A 232 -10.77 -2.72 -7.61
CA PRO A 232 -11.65 -1.57 -7.65
C PRO A 232 -12.16 -1.35 -9.08
N GLY A 233 -13.43 -1.00 -9.20
CA GLY A 233 -13.94 -0.43 -10.43
C GLY A 233 -13.49 1.01 -10.57
N SER A 234 -13.49 1.54 -11.78
CA SER A 234 -13.28 2.96 -12.02
C SER A 234 -14.43 3.75 -11.39
N SER A 235 -14.23 4.25 -10.19
CA SER A 235 -15.13 5.24 -9.57
C SER A 235 -14.51 6.64 -9.58
N SER A 236 -13.28 6.77 -10.07
CA SER A 236 -12.63 8.05 -10.25
C SER A 236 -13.12 8.69 -11.55
N ASN A 237 -13.29 10.00 -11.54
CA ASN A 237 -13.56 10.78 -12.74
C ASN A 237 -12.41 10.72 -13.77
N ASP A 238 -11.25 10.25 -13.32
CA ASP A 238 -10.08 10.01 -14.18
C ASP A 238 -9.99 8.54 -14.58
N SER A 239 -10.48 8.26 -15.80
CA SER A 239 -10.47 6.93 -16.41
C SER A 239 -9.06 6.45 -16.80
N SER A 240 -8.04 7.29 -16.77
CA SER A 240 -6.67 6.95 -17.18
C SER A 240 -5.94 6.09 -16.16
N PHE A 241 -6.25 6.24 -14.88
CA PHE A 241 -5.54 5.60 -13.78
C PHE A 241 -6.18 4.32 -13.26
N VAL A 242 -7.50 4.19 -13.33
CA VAL A 242 -8.23 3.03 -12.80
C VAL A 242 -8.71 2.13 -13.93
N ARG A 243 -8.10 0.96 -14.03
CA ARG A 243 -8.53 -0.07 -15.00
C ARG A 243 -9.96 -0.51 -14.68
N PRO A 244 -10.76 -0.87 -15.70
CA PRO A 244 -12.10 -1.38 -15.50
C PRO A 244 -12.06 -2.59 -14.56
N ARG A 245 -13.08 -2.68 -13.70
CA ARG A 245 -13.23 -3.74 -12.68
C ARG A 245 -12.97 -5.11 -13.27
N ARG A 246 -11.96 -5.79 -12.79
CA ARG A 246 -11.68 -7.19 -13.11
C ARG A 246 -11.73 -8.00 -11.83
N SER A 247 -12.57 -9.03 -11.82
CA SER A 247 -12.50 -10.09 -10.81
C SER A 247 -11.83 -11.29 -11.45
N GLY A 248 -10.89 -11.88 -10.73
CA GLY A 248 -10.24 -13.13 -11.10
C GLY A 248 -10.51 -14.19 -10.05
N SER A 249 -10.72 -15.43 -10.47
CA SER A 249 -10.70 -16.58 -9.59
C SER A 249 -9.72 -17.61 -10.13
N GLY A 250 -9.01 -18.29 -9.24
CA GLY A 250 -8.00 -19.28 -9.58
C GLY A 250 -8.01 -20.42 -8.59
N ILE A 251 -7.44 -21.54 -9.01
CA ILE A 251 -7.14 -22.71 -8.19
C ILE A 251 -5.62 -22.88 -8.24
N THR A 252 -5.01 -23.02 -7.09
CA THR A 252 -3.58 -23.33 -6.91
C THR A 252 -3.40 -24.60 -6.10
#